data_924fec8e248bca197b3d85e1f5142d51
#
_entry.id   924fec8e248bca197b3d85e1f5142d51
#
_cell.length_a   1.000
_cell.length_b   1.000
_cell.length_c   1.000
_cell.angle_alpha   90.00
_cell.angle_beta   90.00
_cell.angle_gamma   90.00
#
_symmetry.space_group_name_H-M   'P 1'
#
loop_
_entity.id
_entity.type
_entity.pdbx_description
1 polymer ?
#
loop_
_entity_poly.entity_id
_entity_poly.type
_entity_poly.pdbx_seq_one_letter_code
_entity_poly.pdbx_strand_id
1 'polypeptide(L)'
;MELKNMDLEERMKFYRVPGLNITVLENGQINRTENKGELEAEGNRKVNDDSVFNACSISKFLTGFLAVKLVEEGMLHLDEDVNKSLASWKVPENGFTKNKKVTLRNLLSHQSGITDPEGSFSELNPQLGIPSMTAILEGETPYCKAPIRVTCEPESEFHYSDAGFCIIQQLIEDVTAKAFHQVMNEQIFEPLGMKNSYLDAAKTELNRENFSCGHNKKGELVNGKYPIYPYPAAAGLWTTSVDLAKLILELIHALQGESKIGISEGSAKEMIKPQKGKNWAGLGVFLEGSGEKLEIASLGWGVGFQCMIAAFPYKGKGAVIMTNAELGVHQMEGIIGEIYKSLFS
;
A
#
# COMPACT_ATOMS: atom_id res chain seq x y z
N MET A 1 16.88 1.59 -17.76
CA MET A 1 15.97 2.75 -17.99
C MET A 1 16.63 4.02 -17.43
N GLU A 2 16.75 5.07 -18.22
CA GLU A 2 17.35 6.34 -17.81
C GLU A 2 16.27 7.41 -17.74
N LEU A 3 16.47 8.41 -16.85
CA LEU A 3 15.62 9.61 -16.81
C LEU A 3 16.00 10.48 -18.03
N LYS A 4 15.26 10.31 -19.11
CA LYS A 4 15.56 11.00 -20.38
C LYS A 4 15.27 12.50 -20.24
N ASN A 5 16.32 13.32 -20.37
CA ASN A 5 16.21 14.79 -20.43
C ASN A 5 15.46 15.46 -19.28
N MET A 6 15.55 14.93 -18.05
CA MET A 6 14.88 15.46 -16.88
C MET A 6 15.88 15.95 -15.84
N ASP A 7 15.84 17.21 -15.51
CA ASP A 7 16.52 17.77 -14.35
C ASP A 7 15.62 17.61 -13.12
N LEU A 8 15.91 16.59 -12.30
CA LEU A 8 15.11 16.31 -11.11
C LEU A 8 15.11 17.46 -10.10
N GLU A 9 16.24 18.18 -9.95
CA GLU A 9 16.35 19.27 -8.98
C GLU A 9 15.50 20.47 -9.41
N GLU A 10 15.48 20.79 -10.70
CA GLU A 10 14.59 21.81 -11.26
C GLU A 10 13.12 21.43 -11.04
N ARG A 11 12.74 20.16 -11.33
CA ARG A 11 11.36 19.71 -11.16
C ARG A 11 10.94 19.65 -9.71
N MET A 12 11.79 19.18 -8.79
CA MET A 12 11.54 19.23 -7.35
C MET A 12 11.29 20.67 -6.86
N LYS A 13 12.11 21.63 -7.31
CA LYS A 13 11.92 23.04 -6.99
C LYS A 13 10.59 23.58 -7.54
N PHE A 14 10.25 23.23 -8.77
CA PHE A 14 8.99 23.64 -9.41
C PHE A 14 7.76 23.14 -8.62
N TYR A 15 7.77 21.87 -8.23
CA TYR A 15 6.68 21.24 -7.47
C TYR A 15 6.79 21.45 -5.95
N ARG A 16 7.86 22.08 -5.46
CA ARG A 16 8.14 22.28 -4.03
C ARG A 16 8.21 20.96 -3.26
N VAL A 17 8.86 19.98 -3.83
CA VAL A 17 9.11 18.66 -3.22
C VAL A 17 10.48 18.71 -2.52
N PRO A 18 10.54 18.67 -1.17
CA PRO A 18 11.81 18.73 -0.45
C PRO A 18 12.67 17.49 -0.61
N GLY A 19 12.06 16.30 -0.67
CA GLY A 19 12.76 15.03 -0.75
C GLY A 19 12.12 14.05 -1.74
N LEU A 20 12.98 13.36 -2.48
CA LEU A 20 12.61 12.37 -3.52
C LEU A 20 13.53 11.16 -3.41
N ASN A 21 12.92 9.98 -3.43
CA ASN A 21 13.61 8.69 -3.46
C ASN A 21 13.03 7.83 -4.59
N ILE A 22 13.88 7.34 -5.51
CA ILE A 22 13.47 6.53 -6.66
C ILE A 22 14.32 5.26 -6.68
N THR A 23 13.68 4.11 -6.86
CA THR A 23 14.36 2.85 -7.19
C THR A 23 13.85 2.33 -8.51
N VAL A 24 14.78 2.02 -9.43
CA VAL A 24 14.49 1.51 -10.77
C VAL A 24 14.91 0.06 -10.88
N LEU A 25 14.00 -0.78 -11.41
CA LEU A 25 14.22 -2.19 -11.69
C LEU A 25 14.38 -2.42 -13.19
N GLU A 26 15.36 -3.22 -13.55
CA GLU A 26 15.60 -3.69 -14.92
C GLU A 26 16.09 -5.13 -14.91
N ASN A 27 15.63 -5.94 -15.86
CA ASN A 27 16.02 -7.34 -16.01
C ASN A 27 15.83 -8.17 -14.72
N GLY A 28 14.76 -7.89 -13.96
CA GLY A 28 14.47 -8.57 -12.70
C GLY A 28 15.46 -8.26 -11.56
N GLN A 29 16.08 -7.11 -11.57
CA GLN A 29 17.04 -6.67 -10.54
C GLN A 29 16.87 -5.17 -10.25
N ILE A 30 17.29 -4.75 -9.06
CA ILE A 30 17.45 -3.33 -8.76
C ILE A 30 18.65 -2.84 -9.58
N ASN A 31 18.39 -1.93 -10.50
CA ASN A 31 19.42 -1.37 -11.38
C ASN A 31 20.09 -0.14 -10.72
N ARG A 32 19.27 0.76 -10.15
CA ARG A 32 19.78 1.97 -9.50
C ARG A 32 18.78 2.57 -8.54
N THR A 33 19.30 3.42 -7.65
CA THR A 33 18.53 4.32 -6.81
C THR A 33 18.92 5.78 -7.12
N GLU A 34 17.97 6.69 -6.96
CA GLU A 34 18.16 8.14 -7.05
C GLU A 34 17.62 8.77 -5.77
N ASN A 35 18.49 9.48 -5.06
CA ASN A 35 18.17 10.15 -3.81
C ASN A 35 18.41 11.64 -3.98
N LYS A 36 17.39 12.45 -3.80
CA LYS A 36 17.47 13.90 -3.98
C LYS A 36 16.80 14.66 -2.85
N GLY A 37 17.40 15.80 -2.50
CA GLY A 37 16.84 16.72 -1.52
C GLY A 37 17.01 16.27 -0.07
N GLU A 38 16.03 16.59 0.77
CA GLU A 38 16.12 16.55 2.23
C GLU A 38 14.93 15.85 2.85
N LEU A 39 15.14 15.22 4.03
CA LEU A 39 14.09 14.57 4.79
C LEU A 39 13.10 15.59 5.39
N GLU A 40 13.53 16.80 5.59
CA GLU A 40 12.77 17.95 6.09
C GLU A 40 13.22 19.21 5.33
N ALA A 41 12.28 20.00 4.83
CA ALA A 41 12.57 21.25 4.13
C ALA A 41 13.46 22.17 4.98
N GLU A 42 14.47 22.77 4.36
CA GLU A 42 15.47 23.63 5.04
C GLU A 42 16.26 22.91 6.15
N GLY A 43 16.22 21.57 6.16
CA GLY A 43 16.95 20.72 7.10
C GLY A 43 18.36 20.38 6.63
N ASN A 44 19.09 19.62 7.46
CA ASN A 44 20.44 19.17 7.14
C ASN A 44 20.52 17.67 6.81
N ARG A 45 19.39 16.93 6.93
CA ARG A 45 19.35 15.49 6.70
C ARG A 45 18.99 15.22 5.24
N LYS A 46 19.94 14.68 4.49
CA LYS A 46 19.76 14.37 3.08
C LYS A 46 19.01 13.04 2.91
N VAL A 47 18.22 12.94 1.84
CA VAL A 47 17.63 11.68 1.40
C VAL A 47 18.74 10.72 0.96
N ASN A 48 18.64 9.45 1.37
CA ASN A 48 19.53 8.35 1.01
C ASN A 48 18.74 7.04 0.86
N ASP A 49 19.40 5.92 0.55
CA ASP A 49 18.76 4.62 0.31
C ASP A 49 18.02 4.06 1.54
N ASP A 50 18.39 4.49 2.75
CA ASP A 50 17.77 4.10 4.02
C ASP A 50 16.68 5.10 4.48
N SER A 51 16.39 6.11 3.69
CA SER A 51 15.39 7.12 4.01
C SER A 51 13.98 6.55 3.94
N VAL A 52 13.25 6.66 5.05
CA VAL A 52 11.93 6.07 5.24
C VAL A 52 10.84 7.09 5.00
N PHE A 53 9.93 6.78 4.07
CA PHE A 53 8.78 7.59 3.70
C PHE A 53 7.48 6.90 4.08
N ASN A 54 6.42 7.67 4.32
CA ASN A 54 5.10 7.08 4.44
C ASN A 54 4.61 6.64 3.05
N ALA A 55 4.37 5.35 2.89
CA ALA A 55 3.92 4.75 1.63
C ALA A 55 2.40 4.85 1.45
N CYS A 56 1.67 5.33 2.46
CA CYS A 56 0.21 5.51 2.42
C CYS A 56 -0.48 4.24 1.89
N SER A 57 -1.36 4.39 0.90
CA SER A 57 -2.15 3.29 0.33
C SER A 57 -1.36 2.20 -0.40
N ILE A 58 -0.04 2.34 -0.63
CA ILE A 58 0.80 1.21 -1.06
C ILE A 58 0.80 0.08 0.00
N SER A 59 0.44 0.39 1.24
CA SER A 59 0.13 -0.61 2.28
C SER A 59 -0.81 -1.69 1.80
N LYS A 60 -1.77 -1.36 0.92
CA LYS A 60 -2.74 -2.32 0.38
C LYS A 60 -2.10 -3.36 -0.54
N PHE A 61 -1.12 -2.96 -1.35
CA PHE A 61 -0.36 -3.89 -2.17
C PHE A 61 0.42 -4.89 -1.31
N LEU A 62 1.09 -4.40 -0.27
CA LEU A 62 1.78 -5.23 0.71
C LEU A 62 0.81 -6.17 1.45
N THR A 63 -0.34 -5.67 1.87
CA THR A 63 -1.39 -6.49 2.51
C THR A 63 -1.93 -7.56 1.56
N GLY A 64 -2.05 -7.24 0.27
CA GLY A 64 -2.41 -8.21 -0.77
C GLY A 64 -1.41 -9.37 -0.86
N PHE A 65 -0.11 -9.08 -0.80
CA PHE A 65 0.94 -10.11 -0.72
C PHE A 65 0.79 -11.01 0.49
N LEU A 66 0.64 -10.42 1.68
CA LEU A 66 0.43 -11.19 2.90
C LEU A 66 -0.83 -12.05 2.84
N ALA A 67 -1.94 -11.50 2.34
CA ALA A 67 -3.18 -12.24 2.21
C ALA A 67 -3.03 -13.44 1.26
N VAL A 68 -2.38 -13.24 0.10
CA VAL A 68 -2.11 -14.33 -0.87
C VAL A 68 -1.16 -15.37 -0.28
N LYS A 69 -0.15 -14.97 0.47
CA LYS A 69 0.74 -15.88 1.21
C LYS A 69 -0.04 -16.75 2.21
N LEU A 70 -0.95 -16.16 2.99
CA LEU A 70 -1.77 -16.92 3.94
C LEU A 70 -2.81 -17.81 3.25
N VAL A 71 -3.24 -17.48 2.04
CA VAL A 71 -4.05 -18.37 1.19
C VAL A 71 -3.22 -19.56 0.72
N GLU A 72 -1.99 -19.36 0.29
CA GLU A 72 -1.07 -20.43 -0.10
C GLU A 72 -0.81 -21.41 1.06
N GLU A 73 -0.75 -20.92 2.29
CA GLU A 73 -0.61 -21.72 3.51
C GLU A 73 -1.91 -22.40 3.97
N GLY A 74 -3.02 -22.15 3.28
CA GLY A 74 -4.33 -22.70 3.65
C GLY A 74 -4.97 -22.09 4.90
N MET A 75 -4.42 -20.97 5.40
CA MET A 75 -4.97 -20.24 6.54
C MET A 75 -6.14 -19.34 6.15
N LEU A 76 -6.18 -18.88 4.91
CA LEU A 76 -7.24 -18.06 4.33
C LEU A 76 -7.76 -18.67 3.02
N HIS A 77 -8.95 -18.26 2.62
CA HIS A 77 -9.58 -18.67 1.36
C HIS A 77 -10.07 -17.44 0.59
N LEU A 78 -9.72 -17.33 -0.70
CA LEU A 78 -10.10 -16.16 -1.51
C LEU A 78 -11.62 -16.04 -1.69
N ASP A 79 -12.32 -17.13 -1.87
CA ASP A 79 -13.71 -17.16 -2.34
C ASP A 79 -14.73 -17.61 -1.27
N GLU A 80 -14.27 -17.84 -0.05
CA GLU A 80 -15.18 -18.16 1.07
C GLU A 80 -15.70 -16.89 1.75
N ASP A 81 -16.88 -17.02 2.38
CA ASP A 81 -17.43 -15.99 3.25
C ASP A 81 -16.44 -15.69 4.39
N VAL A 82 -15.94 -14.45 4.45
CA VAL A 82 -14.96 -14.02 5.47
C VAL A 82 -15.51 -14.21 6.90
N ASN A 83 -16.82 -14.20 7.07
CA ASN A 83 -17.45 -14.42 8.37
C ASN A 83 -17.23 -15.83 8.93
N LYS A 84 -16.78 -16.78 8.12
CA LYS A 84 -16.38 -18.11 8.65
C LYS A 84 -15.09 -18.03 9.46
N SER A 85 -14.15 -17.18 9.04
CA SER A 85 -12.82 -17.06 9.64
C SER A 85 -12.67 -15.84 10.56
N LEU A 86 -13.45 -14.76 10.38
CA LEU A 86 -13.54 -13.68 11.34
C LEU A 86 -14.07 -14.22 12.68
N ALA A 87 -13.42 -13.88 13.79
CA ALA A 87 -13.81 -14.30 15.15
C ALA A 87 -14.20 -13.11 16.02
N SER A 88 -13.37 -12.08 16.04
CA SER A 88 -13.51 -10.92 16.95
C SER A 88 -14.57 -9.93 16.50
N TRP A 89 -14.90 -9.94 15.22
CA TRP A 89 -15.93 -9.11 14.59
C TRP A 89 -16.51 -9.86 13.39
N LYS A 90 -17.71 -9.47 12.95
CA LYS A 90 -18.37 -10.06 11.77
C LYS A 90 -18.85 -8.95 10.84
N VAL A 91 -18.72 -9.16 9.55
CA VAL A 91 -19.41 -8.32 8.55
C VAL A 91 -20.92 -8.44 8.79
N PRO A 92 -21.63 -7.32 9.10
CA PRO A 92 -23.07 -7.39 9.38
C PRO A 92 -23.87 -7.87 8.17
N GLU A 93 -24.71 -8.86 8.35
CA GLU A 93 -25.60 -9.34 7.30
C GLU A 93 -26.76 -8.36 7.06
N ASN A 94 -27.11 -8.17 5.79
CA ASN A 94 -28.25 -7.35 5.36
C ASN A 94 -28.82 -7.82 4.02
N GLY A 95 -29.70 -7.02 3.41
CA GLY A 95 -30.32 -7.38 2.13
C GLY A 95 -29.32 -7.61 1.00
N PHE A 96 -28.18 -6.93 1.01
CA PHE A 96 -27.13 -7.02 -0.03
C PHE A 96 -26.27 -8.29 0.13
N THR A 97 -26.13 -8.81 1.35
CA THR A 97 -25.33 -10.03 1.63
C THR A 97 -26.13 -11.33 1.60
N LYS A 98 -27.42 -11.27 1.27
CA LYS A 98 -28.30 -12.43 1.27
C LYS A 98 -27.88 -13.48 0.23
N ASN A 99 -27.59 -13.05 -0.98
CA ASN A 99 -27.27 -13.93 -2.11
C ASN A 99 -25.76 -14.09 -2.33
N LYS A 100 -25.00 -13.03 -2.07
CA LYS A 100 -23.54 -12.99 -2.20
C LYS A 100 -22.90 -12.56 -0.89
N LYS A 101 -21.97 -13.35 -0.42
CA LYS A 101 -21.21 -13.04 0.80
C LYS A 101 -19.97 -12.20 0.50
N VAL A 102 -19.47 -11.49 1.50
CA VAL A 102 -18.18 -10.80 1.41
C VAL A 102 -17.08 -11.85 1.47
N THR A 103 -16.18 -11.82 0.49
CA THR A 103 -15.04 -12.73 0.38
C THR A 103 -13.73 -11.96 0.43
N LEU A 104 -12.62 -12.63 0.75
CA LEU A 104 -11.29 -12.01 0.73
C LEU A 104 -10.96 -11.47 -0.67
N ARG A 105 -11.34 -12.18 -1.73
CA ARG A 105 -11.17 -11.74 -3.12
C ARG A 105 -11.81 -10.38 -3.37
N ASN A 106 -13.07 -10.23 -3.00
CA ASN A 106 -13.77 -8.98 -3.29
C ASN A 106 -13.39 -7.83 -2.34
N LEU A 107 -12.87 -8.11 -1.15
CA LEU A 107 -12.20 -7.11 -0.31
C LEU A 107 -10.91 -6.61 -0.95
N LEU A 108 -10.00 -7.51 -1.36
CA LEU A 108 -8.73 -7.20 -1.99
C LEU A 108 -8.89 -6.45 -3.33
N SER A 109 -9.97 -6.71 -4.06
CA SER A 109 -10.25 -6.08 -5.35
C SER A 109 -11.21 -4.90 -5.27
N HIS A 110 -11.55 -4.42 -4.06
CA HIS A 110 -12.47 -3.30 -3.83
C HIS A 110 -13.87 -3.51 -4.44
N GLN A 111 -14.36 -4.75 -4.43
CA GLN A 111 -15.67 -5.15 -4.97
C GLN A 111 -16.56 -5.81 -3.91
N SER A 112 -16.29 -5.57 -2.63
CA SER A 112 -17.02 -6.17 -1.51
C SER A 112 -18.39 -5.54 -1.22
N GLY A 113 -18.71 -4.45 -1.90
CA GLY A 113 -19.89 -3.65 -1.59
C GLY A 113 -19.76 -2.80 -0.33
N ILE A 114 -18.55 -2.70 0.23
CA ILE A 114 -18.25 -1.85 1.39
C ILE A 114 -17.76 -0.49 0.88
N THR A 115 -18.31 0.57 1.42
CA THR A 115 -17.90 1.95 1.19
C THR A 115 -17.41 2.56 2.49
N ASP A 116 -16.43 3.44 2.38
CA ASP A 116 -15.93 4.16 3.55
C ASP A 116 -16.96 5.19 4.03
N PRO A 117 -17.28 5.24 5.34
CA PRO A 117 -18.13 6.31 5.87
C PRO A 117 -17.50 7.69 5.64
N GLU A 118 -18.31 8.68 5.40
CA GLU A 118 -17.86 10.06 5.15
C GLU A 118 -17.02 10.58 6.33
N GLY A 119 -15.89 11.22 6.03
CA GLY A 119 -14.97 11.77 7.02
C GLY A 119 -14.23 10.73 7.88
N SER A 120 -14.17 9.48 7.42
CA SER A 120 -13.41 8.41 8.05
C SER A 120 -11.96 8.35 7.55
N PHE A 121 -11.16 7.57 8.27
CA PHE A 121 -9.78 7.21 7.90
C PHE A 121 -8.80 8.39 7.83
N SER A 122 -8.85 9.25 8.86
CA SER A 122 -7.87 10.31 9.09
C SER A 122 -6.63 9.78 9.82
N GLU A 123 -5.59 10.61 9.89
CA GLU A 123 -4.38 10.34 10.65
C GLU A 123 -4.63 10.24 12.16
N LEU A 124 -3.75 9.51 12.84
CA LEU A 124 -3.80 9.29 14.29
C LEU A 124 -3.60 10.60 15.05
N ASN A 125 -4.50 10.89 15.98
CA ASN A 125 -4.24 11.85 17.04
C ASN A 125 -3.54 11.12 18.22
N PRO A 126 -2.25 11.39 18.48
CA PRO A 126 -1.50 10.68 19.54
C PRO A 126 -2.12 10.79 20.94
N GLN A 127 -2.89 11.85 21.20
CA GLN A 127 -3.55 12.05 22.49
C GLN A 127 -4.69 11.06 22.75
N LEU A 128 -5.24 10.44 21.71
CA LEU A 128 -6.37 9.52 21.80
C LEU A 128 -5.94 8.05 21.84
N GLY A 129 -4.62 7.79 21.69
CA GLY A 129 -4.09 6.42 21.59
C GLY A 129 -4.45 5.70 20.29
N ILE A 130 -3.99 4.46 20.16
CA ILE A 130 -4.25 3.61 19.00
C ILE A 130 -5.49 2.77 19.28
N PRO A 131 -6.58 2.90 18.48
CA PRO A 131 -7.80 2.12 18.69
C PRO A 131 -7.57 0.65 18.29
N SER A 132 -8.40 -0.26 18.81
CA SER A 132 -8.49 -1.61 18.29
C SER A 132 -9.13 -1.59 16.90
N MET A 133 -8.82 -2.60 16.06
CA MET A 133 -9.43 -2.71 14.74
C MET A 133 -10.95 -2.94 14.84
N THR A 134 -11.40 -3.71 15.83
CA THR A 134 -12.84 -3.90 16.10
C THR A 134 -13.55 -2.58 16.40
N ALA A 135 -12.96 -1.70 17.22
CA ALA A 135 -13.55 -0.38 17.52
C ALA A 135 -13.65 0.52 16.27
N ILE A 136 -12.66 0.43 15.34
CA ILE A 136 -12.74 1.12 14.05
C ILE A 136 -13.90 0.56 13.22
N LEU A 137 -14.02 -0.76 13.12
CA LEU A 137 -15.07 -1.44 12.34
C LEU A 137 -16.48 -1.23 12.90
N GLU A 138 -16.61 -1.09 14.21
CA GLU A 138 -17.86 -0.74 14.90
C GLU A 138 -18.24 0.74 14.76
N GLY A 139 -17.32 1.59 14.27
CA GLY A 139 -17.55 3.03 14.17
C GLY A 139 -17.49 3.78 15.50
N GLU A 140 -16.78 3.24 16.48
CA GLU A 140 -16.67 3.76 17.83
C GLU A 140 -15.43 4.63 18.07
N THR A 141 -14.81 5.10 17.00
CA THR A 141 -13.55 5.87 17.06
C THR A 141 -13.67 7.20 16.35
N PRO A 142 -12.80 8.19 16.65
CA PRO A 142 -12.73 9.43 15.88
C PRO A 142 -12.35 9.19 14.40
N TYR A 143 -11.71 8.06 14.10
CA TYR A 143 -11.22 7.69 12.77
C TYR A 143 -12.28 7.00 11.89
N CYS A 144 -13.31 6.47 12.51
CA CYS A 144 -14.51 5.94 11.84
C CYS A 144 -15.69 6.10 12.83
N LYS A 145 -16.66 6.95 12.47
CA LYS A 145 -17.78 7.34 13.33
C LYS A 145 -19.09 6.64 12.99
N ALA A 146 -19.06 5.72 12.04
CA ALA A 146 -20.21 4.90 11.66
C ALA A 146 -19.78 3.45 11.46
N PRO A 147 -20.61 2.47 11.88
CA PRO A 147 -20.29 1.06 11.72
C PRO A 147 -20.09 0.70 10.24
N ILE A 148 -19.08 -0.11 9.95
CA ILE A 148 -18.80 -0.58 8.61
C ILE A 148 -19.89 -1.57 8.18
N ARG A 149 -20.47 -1.34 6.99
CA ARG A 149 -21.56 -2.14 6.45
C ARG A 149 -21.41 -2.33 4.95
N VAL A 150 -22.02 -3.38 4.44
CA VAL A 150 -22.20 -3.59 2.99
C VAL A 150 -23.32 -2.69 2.51
N THR A 151 -23.06 -1.84 1.53
CA THR A 151 -23.97 -0.80 1.01
C THR A 151 -24.51 -1.14 -0.38
N CYS A 152 -23.89 -2.07 -1.10
CA CYS A 152 -24.37 -2.63 -2.37
C CYS A 152 -24.00 -4.12 -2.45
N GLU A 153 -24.59 -4.86 -3.39
CA GLU A 153 -24.30 -6.30 -3.53
C GLU A 153 -22.82 -6.52 -3.85
N PRO A 154 -22.11 -7.43 -3.14
CA PRO A 154 -20.74 -7.79 -3.48
C PRO A 154 -20.59 -8.14 -4.97
N GLU A 155 -19.51 -7.72 -5.60
CA GLU A 155 -19.17 -7.88 -7.02
C GLU A 155 -20.01 -7.03 -8.01
N SER A 156 -20.96 -6.20 -7.55
CA SER A 156 -21.75 -5.37 -8.43
C SER A 156 -20.99 -4.11 -8.87
N GLU A 157 -20.24 -3.49 -7.96
CA GLU A 157 -19.56 -2.22 -8.18
C GLU A 157 -18.15 -2.25 -7.62
N PHE A 158 -17.31 -1.33 -8.11
CA PHE A 158 -16.01 -1.06 -7.51
C PHE A 158 -16.12 0.16 -6.60
N HIS A 159 -15.77 -0.03 -5.34
CA HIS A 159 -15.63 1.05 -4.36
C HIS A 159 -14.29 0.92 -3.65
N TYR A 160 -13.36 1.82 -3.97
CA TYR A 160 -12.10 1.90 -3.24
C TYR A 160 -12.39 2.10 -1.76
N SER A 161 -11.88 1.23 -0.89
CA SER A 161 -12.27 1.22 0.51
C SER A 161 -11.10 0.90 1.43
N ASP A 162 -10.80 1.81 2.37
CA ASP A 162 -9.90 1.57 3.49
C ASP A 162 -10.55 0.61 4.50
N ALA A 163 -11.87 0.72 4.70
CA ALA A 163 -12.65 -0.18 5.54
C ALA A 163 -12.50 -1.65 5.12
N GLY A 164 -12.48 -1.93 3.81
CA GLY A 164 -12.25 -3.28 3.29
C GLY A 164 -10.91 -3.85 3.76
N PHE A 165 -9.86 -3.05 3.78
CA PHE A 165 -8.54 -3.44 4.26
C PHE A 165 -8.44 -3.51 5.79
N CYS A 166 -9.26 -2.75 6.52
CA CYS A 166 -9.43 -2.94 7.96
C CYS A 166 -10.06 -4.31 8.28
N ILE A 167 -11.02 -4.77 7.48
CA ILE A 167 -11.58 -6.12 7.61
C ILE A 167 -10.54 -7.18 7.31
N ILE A 168 -9.70 -7.00 6.28
CA ILE A 168 -8.59 -7.92 5.98
C ILE A 168 -7.59 -7.97 7.14
N GLN A 169 -7.27 -6.81 7.75
CA GLN A 169 -6.43 -6.77 8.94
C GLN A 169 -7.03 -7.62 10.06
N GLN A 170 -8.29 -7.37 10.42
CA GLN A 170 -8.96 -8.14 11.48
C GLN A 170 -9.01 -9.63 11.16
N LEU A 171 -9.26 -9.98 9.90
CA LEU A 171 -9.27 -11.36 9.45
C LEU A 171 -7.90 -12.03 9.65
N ILE A 172 -6.81 -11.35 9.29
CA ILE A 172 -5.44 -11.85 9.48
C ILE A 172 -5.13 -12.00 10.97
N GLU A 173 -5.48 -11.03 11.79
CA GLU A 173 -5.26 -11.10 13.25
C GLU A 173 -6.06 -12.25 13.89
N ASP A 174 -7.30 -12.48 13.47
CA ASP A 174 -8.15 -13.56 13.97
C ASP A 174 -7.61 -14.96 13.62
N VAL A 175 -7.17 -15.18 12.36
CA VAL A 175 -6.69 -16.51 11.93
C VAL A 175 -5.29 -16.82 12.42
N THR A 176 -4.47 -15.81 12.67
CA THR A 176 -3.08 -16.00 13.13
C THR A 176 -2.92 -15.88 14.63
N ALA A 177 -3.90 -15.32 15.33
CA ALA A 177 -3.84 -14.95 16.75
C ALA A 177 -2.63 -14.05 17.09
N LYS A 178 -2.15 -13.26 16.11
CA LYS A 178 -1.03 -12.31 16.23
C LYS A 178 -1.44 -10.94 15.72
N ALA A 179 -0.79 -9.89 16.23
CA ALA A 179 -0.99 -8.55 15.71
C ALA A 179 -0.51 -8.45 14.25
N PHE A 180 -1.21 -7.70 13.41
CA PHE A 180 -0.96 -7.57 11.98
C PHE A 180 0.51 -7.25 11.64
N HIS A 181 1.12 -6.30 12.37
CA HIS A 181 2.52 -5.92 12.15
C HIS A 181 3.50 -7.07 12.45
N GLN A 182 3.19 -7.95 13.40
CA GLN A 182 4.01 -9.13 13.70
C GLN A 182 3.94 -10.15 12.57
N VAL A 183 2.72 -10.46 12.09
CA VAL A 183 2.53 -11.36 10.95
C VAL A 183 3.25 -10.84 9.72
N MET A 184 3.12 -9.54 9.42
CA MET A 184 3.80 -8.90 8.29
C MET A 184 5.31 -8.99 8.40
N ASN A 185 5.86 -8.74 9.58
CA ASN A 185 7.30 -8.84 9.82
C ASN A 185 7.82 -10.26 9.57
N GLU A 186 7.18 -11.27 10.19
CA GLU A 186 7.57 -12.67 10.09
C GLU A 186 7.41 -13.24 8.66
N GLN A 187 6.32 -12.90 7.98
CA GLN A 187 5.95 -13.51 6.71
C GLN A 187 6.50 -12.77 5.48
N ILE A 188 6.76 -11.46 5.59
CA ILE A 188 7.13 -10.62 4.45
C ILE A 188 8.46 -9.88 4.70
N PHE A 189 8.55 -9.04 5.74
CA PHE A 189 9.71 -8.16 5.89
C PHE A 189 11.02 -8.92 6.14
N GLU A 190 11.04 -9.83 7.09
CA GLU A 190 12.23 -10.61 7.41
C GLU A 190 12.68 -11.49 6.22
N PRO A 191 11.81 -12.32 5.60
CA PRO A 191 12.22 -13.17 4.49
C PRO A 191 12.69 -12.39 3.25
N LEU A 192 12.11 -11.20 2.97
CA LEU A 192 12.54 -10.36 1.85
C LEU A 192 13.68 -9.41 2.20
N GLY A 193 14.10 -9.36 3.48
CA GLY A 193 15.12 -8.44 3.96
C GLY A 193 14.70 -6.96 3.82
N MET A 194 13.43 -6.65 4.07
CA MET A 194 12.86 -5.29 4.10
C MET A 194 13.14 -4.63 5.45
N LYS A 195 14.40 -4.30 5.70
CA LYS A 195 14.90 -3.88 7.02
C LYS A 195 14.44 -2.50 7.48
N ASN A 196 14.03 -1.67 6.53
CA ASN A 196 13.61 -0.29 6.76
C ASN A 196 12.08 -0.13 6.52
N SER A 197 11.30 -1.19 6.81
CA SER A 197 9.84 -1.20 6.66
C SER A 197 9.15 -1.41 8.00
N TYR A 198 8.16 -0.58 8.31
CA TYR A 198 7.51 -0.48 9.61
C TYR A 198 6.00 -0.31 9.48
N LEU A 199 5.23 -1.05 10.27
CA LEU A 199 3.77 -0.92 10.42
C LEU A 199 3.36 -0.61 11.86
N ASP A 200 4.33 -0.63 12.78
CA ASP A 200 4.11 -0.36 14.20
C ASP A 200 4.33 1.13 14.48
N ALA A 201 3.26 1.83 14.81
CA ALA A 201 3.28 3.25 15.14
C ALA A 201 4.25 3.59 16.31
N ALA A 202 4.41 2.68 17.26
CA ALA A 202 5.34 2.86 18.37
C ALA A 202 6.81 2.81 17.93
N LYS A 203 7.15 1.95 16.95
CA LYS A 203 8.51 1.89 16.40
C LYS A 203 8.84 3.13 15.55
N THR A 204 7.87 3.69 14.85
CA THR A 204 8.06 4.93 14.09
C THR A 204 8.36 6.12 15.00
N GLU A 205 8.03 6.06 16.30
CA GLU A 205 8.40 7.09 17.27
C GLU A 205 9.84 6.98 17.81
N LEU A 206 10.42 5.77 17.83
CA LEU A 206 11.66 5.49 18.54
C LEU A 206 12.94 5.74 17.75
N ASN A 207 12.90 5.70 16.40
CA ASN A 207 14.09 5.93 15.58
C ASN A 207 13.77 6.73 14.32
N ARG A 208 13.71 8.06 14.48
CA ARG A 208 13.32 8.99 13.41
C ARG A 208 14.50 9.58 12.63
N GLU A 209 15.73 9.12 12.83
CA GLU A 209 16.89 9.71 12.16
C GLU A 209 16.78 9.65 10.64
N ASN A 210 16.27 8.55 10.09
CA ASN A 210 16.08 8.35 8.66
C ASN A 210 14.64 8.57 8.18
N PHE A 211 13.72 8.97 9.07
CA PHE A 211 12.34 9.23 8.69
C PHE A 211 12.18 10.60 8.04
N SER A 212 11.51 10.62 6.91
CA SER A 212 11.17 11.84 6.20
C SER A 212 9.96 12.52 6.83
N CYS A 213 10.02 13.84 6.96
CA CYS A 213 8.88 14.65 7.39
C CYS A 213 7.93 14.88 6.21
N GLY A 214 6.62 14.93 6.47
CA GLY A 214 5.62 15.26 5.46
C GLY A 214 5.51 16.75 5.19
N HIS A 215 5.24 17.12 3.92
CA HIS A 215 5.08 18.51 3.49
C HIS A 215 3.80 18.69 2.67
N ASN A 216 3.15 19.83 2.83
CA ASN A 216 1.98 20.20 2.03
C ASN A 216 2.38 20.71 0.63
N LYS A 217 1.40 21.03 -0.22
CA LYS A 217 1.60 21.54 -1.60
C LYS A 217 2.37 22.87 -1.70
N LYS A 218 2.63 23.54 -0.58
CA LYS A 218 3.48 24.74 -0.54
C LYS A 218 4.92 24.42 -0.14
N GLY A 219 5.23 23.16 0.17
CA GLY A 219 6.52 22.73 0.71
C GLY A 219 6.69 23.01 2.20
N GLU A 220 5.61 23.37 2.91
CA GLU A 220 5.60 23.61 4.35
C GLU A 220 5.37 22.28 5.10
N LEU A 221 6.00 22.11 6.25
CA LEU A 221 5.80 20.95 7.12
C LEU A 221 4.32 20.77 7.49
N VAL A 222 3.84 19.53 7.40
CA VAL A 222 2.51 19.18 7.92
C VAL A 222 2.54 19.14 9.45
N ASN A 223 1.36 19.32 10.06
CA ASN A 223 1.22 19.22 11.51
C ASN A 223 1.66 17.82 11.98
N GLY A 224 2.46 17.77 13.05
CA GLY A 224 2.99 16.53 13.61
C GLY A 224 4.15 15.91 12.82
N LYS A 225 4.54 16.45 11.65
CA LYS A 225 5.65 16.00 10.77
C LYS A 225 5.53 14.57 10.22
N TYR A 226 5.10 13.62 11.04
CA TYR A 226 5.06 12.18 10.76
C TYR A 226 3.63 11.65 10.89
N PRO A 227 2.78 11.72 9.84
CA PRO A 227 1.41 11.21 9.89
C PRO A 227 1.41 9.69 10.10
N ILE A 228 0.68 9.24 11.09
CA ILE A 228 0.49 7.83 11.41
C ILE A 228 -0.97 7.50 11.12
N TYR A 229 -1.23 6.35 10.51
CA TYR A 229 -2.58 5.87 10.28
C TYR A 229 -2.86 4.64 11.15
N PRO A 230 -3.90 4.65 12.01
CA PRO A 230 -4.17 3.57 12.95
C PRO A 230 -4.84 2.34 12.30
N TYR A 231 -4.73 2.20 10.98
CA TYR A 231 -5.22 1.09 10.15
C TYR A 231 -4.11 0.64 9.18
N PRO A 232 -3.07 -0.02 9.72
CA PRO A 232 -1.82 -0.29 9.00
C PRO A 232 -1.99 -1.12 7.73
N ALA A 233 -2.98 -2.00 7.63
CA ALA A 233 -3.24 -2.76 6.41
C ALA A 233 -3.68 -1.90 5.23
N ALA A 234 -4.32 -0.74 5.50
CA ALA A 234 -4.81 0.17 4.48
C ALA A 234 -3.81 1.29 4.14
N ALA A 235 -3.12 1.89 5.14
CA ALA A 235 -2.33 3.10 4.93
C ALA A 235 -1.12 3.30 5.88
N GLY A 236 -0.78 2.35 6.74
CA GLY A 236 0.20 2.57 7.82
C GLY A 236 1.65 2.25 7.51
N LEU A 237 2.00 1.88 6.28
CA LEU A 237 3.36 1.49 5.92
C LEU A 237 4.30 2.69 5.85
N TRP A 238 5.39 2.61 6.63
CA TRP A 238 6.58 3.43 6.48
C TRP A 238 7.71 2.56 5.92
N THR A 239 8.36 2.99 4.83
CA THR A 239 9.32 2.15 4.11
C THR A 239 10.25 2.97 3.22
N THR A 240 11.20 2.31 2.58
CA THR A 240 12.09 2.87 1.56
C THR A 240 11.66 2.42 0.15
N SER A 241 12.06 3.14 -0.89
CA SER A 241 11.84 2.69 -2.27
C SER A 241 12.56 1.39 -2.58
N VAL A 242 13.71 1.15 -1.95
CA VAL A 242 14.48 -0.10 -2.08
C VAL A 242 13.72 -1.29 -1.51
N ASP A 243 13.10 -1.15 -0.34
CA ASP A 243 12.32 -2.24 0.26
C ASP A 243 11.05 -2.53 -0.57
N LEU A 244 10.35 -1.51 -1.07
CA LEU A 244 9.24 -1.73 -2.00
C LEU A 244 9.68 -2.37 -3.32
N ALA A 245 10.88 -2.07 -3.81
CA ALA A 245 11.44 -2.73 -4.99
C ALA A 245 11.66 -4.23 -4.75
N LYS A 246 12.05 -4.65 -3.52
CA LYS A 246 12.15 -6.08 -3.16
C LYS A 246 10.80 -6.80 -3.24
N LEU A 247 9.72 -6.11 -2.88
CA LEU A 247 8.36 -6.67 -3.01
C LEU A 247 7.96 -6.87 -4.48
N ILE A 248 8.34 -5.93 -5.37
CA ILE A 248 8.13 -6.10 -6.82
C ILE A 248 8.97 -7.27 -7.36
N LEU A 249 10.23 -7.38 -6.93
CA LEU A 249 11.09 -8.50 -7.31
C LEU A 249 10.52 -9.83 -6.86
N GLU A 250 9.95 -9.90 -5.67
CA GLU A 250 9.28 -11.10 -5.17
C GLU A 250 8.12 -11.52 -6.07
N LEU A 251 7.30 -10.57 -6.53
CA LEU A 251 6.24 -10.86 -7.51
C LEU A 251 6.83 -11.42 -8.81
N ILE A 252 7.89 -10.79 -9.35
CA ILE A 252 8.55 -11.24 -10.57
C ILE A 252 9.08 -12.67 -10.40
N HIS A 253 9.75 -12.96 -9.29
CA HIS A 253 10.28 -14.29 -8.98
C HIS A 253 9.17 -15.32 -8.75
N ALA A 254 8.09 -14.95 -8.04
CA ALA A 254 6.95 -15.83 -7.83
C ALA A 254 6.26 -16.22 -9.17
N LEU A 255 6.16 -15.29 -10.13
CA LEU A 255 5.67 -15.56 -11.48
C LEU A 255 6.56 -16.52 -12.28
N GLN A 256 7.83 -16.70 -11.87
CA GLN A 256 8.80 -17.64 -12.46
C GLN A 256 8.92 -18.94 -11.64
N GLY A 257 8.17 -19.06 -10.54
CA GLY A 257 8.25 -20.20 -9.62
C GLY A 257 9.43 -20.13 -8.64
N GLU A 258 10.03 -18.96 -8.44
CA GLU A 258 11.23 -18.72 -7.62
C GLU A 258 10.95 -17.84 -6.39
N SER A 259 9.75 -17.91 -5.83
CA SER A 259 9.35 -17.12 -4.66
C SER A 259 10.20 -17.44 -3.43
N LYS A 260 10.66 -16.41 -2.73
CA LYS A 260 11.36 -16.51 -1.44
C LYS A 260 10.41 -16.72 -0.28
N ILE A 261 9.19 -16.19 -0.38
CA ILE A 261 8.17 -16.30 0.67
C ILE A 261 7.20 -17.46 0.44
N GLY A 262 7.42 -18.27 -0.61
CA GLY A 262 6.63 -19.47 -0.88
C GLY A 262 5.27 -19.21 -1.53
N ILE A 263 5.10 -18.11 -2.27
CA ILE A 263 3.93 -17.89 -3.13
C ILE A 263 4.12 -18.68 -4.42
N SER A 264 3.16 -19.53 -4.79
CA SER A 264 3.22 -20.27 -6.05
C SER A 264 3.03 -19.36 -7.27
N GLU A 265 3.50 -19.82 -8.43
CA GLU A 265 3.26 -19.14 -9.71
C GLU A 265 1.75 -18.92 -9.96
N GLY A 266 0.91 -19.90 -9.58
CA GLY A 266 -0.55 -19.80 -9.68
C GLY A 266 -1.12 -18.67 -8.86
N SER A 267 -0.71 -18.56 -7.60
CA SER A 267 -1.14 -17.50 -6.68
C SER A 267 -0.62 -16.11 -7.09
N ALA A 268 0.62 -16.02 -7.59
CA ALA A 268 1.16 -14.79 -8.14
C ALA A 268 0.38 -14.31 -9.39
N LYS A 269 0.03 -15.24 -10.29
CA LYS A 269 -0.82 -14.95 -11.45
C LYS A 269 -2.23 -14.51 -11.04
N GLU A 270 -2.81 -15.16 -10.02
CA GLU A 270 -4.13 -14.78 -9.50
C GLU A 270 -4.13 -13.37 -8.93
N MET A 271 -3.04 -12.95 -8.28
CA MET A 271 -2.89 -11.60 -7.71
C MET A 271 -2.97 -10.51 -8.78
N ILE A 272 -2.36 -10.73 -9.94
CA ILE A 272 -2.29 -9.75 -11.04
C ILE A 272 -3.26 -10.06 -12.18
N LYS A 273 -4.27 -10.86 -11.93
CA LYS A 273 -5.35 -11.16 -12.86
C LYS A 273 -6.51 -10.21 -12.65
N PRO A 274 -7.18 -9.74 -13.73
CA PRO A 274 -8.42 -8.98 -13.64
C PRO A 274 -9.48 -9.67 -12.79
N GLN A 275 -10.09 -8.95 -11.86
CA GLN A 275 -11.09 -9.48 -10.93
C GLN A 275 -12.52 -9.07 -11.33
N LYS A 276 -13.44 -10.04 -11.45
CA LYS A 276 -14.89 -9.88 -11.60
C LYS A 276 -15.33 -8.74 -12.57
N GLY A 277 -14.83 -8.78 -13.81
CA GLY A 277 -15.22 -7.82 -14.85
C GLY A 277 -14.61 -6.42 -14.73
N LYS A 278 -13.67 -6.21 -13.81
CA LYS A 278 -12.87 -4.99 -13.71
C LYS A 278 -11.47 -5.29 -14.24
N ASN A 279 -11.21 -4.92 -15.52
CA ASN A 279 -9.94 -5.24 -16.19
C ASN A 279 -8.72 -4.56 -15.56
N TRP A 280 -8.93 -3.60 -14.70
CA TRP A 280 -7.93 -2.77 -14.04
C TRP A 280 -7.77 -3.04 -12.54
N ALA A 281 -8.48 -4.01 -11.97
CA ALA A 281 -8.38 -4.37 -10.57
C ALA A 281 -7.84 -5.80 -10.40
N GLY A 282 -6.70 -5.93 -9.71
CA GLY A 282 -6.14 -7.18 -9.19
C GLY A 282 -6.42 -7.33 -7.69
N LEU A 283 -5.67 -8.19 -7.01
CA LEU A 283 -5.77 -8.38 -5.55
C LEU A 283 -4.81 -7.41 -4.84
N GLY A 284 -5.33 -6.27 -4.41
CA GLY A 284 -4.56 -5.19 -3.76
C GLY A 284 -3.69 -4.37 -4.71
N VAL A 285 -3.91 -4.44 -6.02
CA VAL A 285 -3.09 -3.79 -7.04
C VAL A 285 -3.95 -3.36 -8.22
N PHE A 286 -3.59 -2.28 -8.90
CA PHE A 286 -4.18 -1.86 -10.16
C PHE A 286 -3.46 -2.48 -11.35
N LEU A 287 -4.18 -2.68 -12.45
CA LEU A 287 -3.70 -3.35 -13.66
C LEU A 287 -3.95 -2.45 -14.88
N GLU A 288 -2.98 -2.41 -15.80
CA GLU A 288 -3.14 -1.80 -17.12
C GLU A 288 -2.49 -2.70 -18.19
N GLY A 289 -3.11 -2.78 -19.37
CA GLY A 289 -2.63 -3.64 -20.44
C GLY A 289 -2.91 -5.13 -20.19
N SER A 290 -2.17 -6.00 -20.89
CA SER A 290 -2.32 -7.45 -20.79
C SER A 290 -1.10 -8.20 -21.35
N GLY A 291 -0.97 -9.49 -21.01
CA GLY A 291 0.14 -10.33 -21.46
C GLY A 291 1.49 -9.74 -21.05
N GLU A 292 2.47 -9.74 -21.96
CA GLU A 292 3.80 -9.18 -21.70
C GLU A 292 3.82 -7.65 -21.46
N LYS A 293 2.73 -6.96 -21.83
CA LYS A 293 2.57 -5.52 -21.62
C LYS A 293 1.79 -5.19 -20.33
N LEU A 294 1.44 -6.22 -19.56
CA LEU A 294 0.74 -5.99 -18.29
C LEU A 294 1.60 -5.12 -17.39
N GLU A 295 1.05 -4.01 -16.98
CA GLU A 295 1.56 -3.12 -15.94
C GLU A 295 0.76 -3.34 -14.67
N ILE A 296 1.45 -3.39 -13.54
CA ILE A 296 0.86 -3.29 -12.22
C ILE A 296 1.19 -1.93 -11.63
N ALA A 297 0.24 -1.31 -10.95
CA ALA A 297 0.44 -0.04 -10.28
C ALA A 297 -0.16 -0.04 -8.87
N SER A 298 0.50 0.63 -7.95
CA SER A 298 -0.03 0.95 -6.63
C SER A 298 0.33 2.40 -6.29
N LEU A 299 -0.66 3.15 -5.84
CA LEU A 299 -0.53 4.58 -5.58
C LEU A 299 -0.71 4.85 -4.09
N GLY A 300 0.14 5.70 -3.54
CA GLY A 300 0.02 6.18 -2.18
C GLY A 300 -0.20 7.69 -2.15
N TRP A 301 -1.24 8.12 -1.44
CA TRP A 301 -1.52 9.52 -1.17
C TRP A 301 -2.04 9.66 0.25
N GLY A 302 -1.39 10.52 1.00
CA GLY A 302 -1.75 10.85 2.38
C GLY A 302 -1.16 12.18 2.78
N VAL A 303 -1.40 12.55 4.00
CA VAL A 303 -0.92 13.84 4.53
C VAL A 303 0.59 13.96 4.39
N GLY A 304 1.03 14.89 3.58
CA GLY A 304 2.44 15.21 3.37
C GLY A 304 3.24 14.24 2.50
N PHE A 305 2.60 13.22 1.88
CA PHE A 305 3.30 12.22 1.07
C PHE A 305 2.51 11.82 -0.17
N GLN A 306 3.25 11.62 -1.26
CA GLN A 306 2.75 10.92 -2.45
C GLN A 306 3.80 9.94 -2.94
N CYS A 307 3.37 8.76 -3.38
CA CYS A 307 4.25 7.73 -3.91
C CYS A 307 3.54 6.87 -4.96
N MET A 308 4.34 6.13 -5.73
CA MET A 308 3.88 5.25 -6.80
C MET A 308 4.80 4.04 -6.95
N ILE A 309 4.20 2.88 -7.10
CA ILE A 309 4.80 1.70 -7.72
C ILE A 309 4.24 1.59 -9.12
N ALA A 310 5.11 1.35 -10.12
CA ALA A 310 4.75 0.94 -11.46
C ALA A 310 5.70 -0.17 -11.91
N ALA A 311 5.18 -1.31 -12.34
CA ALA A 311 6.03 -2.40 -12.79
C ALA A 311 5.40 -3.20 -13.94
N PHE A 312 6.26 -3.72 -14.81
CA PHE A 312 5.96 -4.63 -15.89
C PHE A 312 6.57 -6.00 -15.55
N PRO A 313 5.88 -6.81 -14.72
CA PRO A 313 6.49 -7.98 -14.10
C PRO A 313 7.01 -8.99 -15.11
N TYR A 314 6.32 -9.20 -16.23
CA TYR A 314 6.77 -10.10 -17.30
C TYR A 314 7.98 -9.59 -18.08
N LYS A 315 8.32 -8.30 -17.97
CA LYS A 315 9.52 -7.69 -18.57
C LYS A 315 10.66 -7.51 -17.57
N GLY A 316 10.45 -7.86 -16.30
CA GLY A 316 11.42 -7.61 -15.24
C GLY A 316 11.75 -6.13 -15.05
N LYS A 317 10.80 -5.22 -15.32
CA LYS A 317 10.98 -3.76 -15.23
C LYS A 317 10.04 -3.15 -14.21
N GLY A 318 10.48 -2.07 -13.57
CA GLY A 318 9.63 -1.33 -12.65
C GLY A 318 10.31 -0.10 -12.08
N ALA A 319 9.54 0.69 -11.36
CA ALA A 319 10.03 1.81 -10.55
C ALA A 319 9.18 1.98 -9.30
N VAL A 320 9.83 2.40 -8.24
CA VAL A 320 9.21 2.93 -7.02
C VAL A 320 9.63 4.38 -6.91
N ILE A 321 8.67 5.29 -6.79
CA ILE A 321 8.87 6.73 -6.69
C ILE A 321 8.20 7.21 -5.42
N MET A 322 8.95 7.81 -4.51
CA MET A 322 8.45 8.29 -3.21
C MET A 322 8.84 9.75 -3.01
N THR A 323 7.87 10.57 -2.64
CA THR A 323 8.07 11.99 -2.30
C THR A 323 7.56 12.28 -0.91
N ASN A 324 8.19 13.22 -0.22
CA ASN A 324 7.74 13.73 1.07
C ASN A 324 6.92 15.02 0.93
N ALA A 325 6.14 15.10 -0.12
CA ALA A 325 5.21 16.20 -0.35
C ALA A 325 3.87 15.71 -0.90
N GLU A 326 2.80 16.28 -0.40
CA GLU A 326 1.46 16.16 -0.94
C GLU A 326 1.16 17.32 -1.87
N LEU A 327 1.04 17.08 -3.18
CA LEU A 327 0.91 18.13 -4.18
C LEU A 327 -0.52 18.63 -4.40
N GLY A 328 -1.53 17.92 -3.84
CA GLY A 328 -2.94 18.23 -4.02
C GLY A 328 -3.48 17.97 -5.44
N VAL A 329 -2.72 17.23 -6.25
CA VAL A 329 -3.10 16.72 -7.59
C VAL A 329 -2.76 15.24 -7.68
N HIS A 330 -3.41 14.54 -8.59
CA HIS A 330 -3.12 13.12 -8.82
C HIS A 330 -1.63 12.91 -9.16
N GLN A 331 -1.03 11.80 -8.72
CA GLN A 331 0.40 11.51 -8.92
C GLN A 331 0.84 11.67 -10.38
N MET A 332 -0.01 11.27 -11.33
CA MET A 332 0.28 11.37 -12.78
C MET A 332 0.26 12.79 -13.34
N GLU A 333 -0.23 13.77 -12.57
CA GLU A 333 -0.27 15.21 -12.90
C GLU A 333 0.87 15.99 -12.24
N GLY A 334 1.63 15.33 -11.35
CA GLY A 334 2.75 15.92 -10.61
C GLY A 334 4.11 15.36 -11.07
N ILE A 335 5.13 15.61 -10.25
CA ILE A 335 6.51 15.16 -10.49
C ILE A 335 6.61 13.65 -10.66
N ILE A 336 5.80 12.86 -9.93
CA ILE A 336 5.77 11.39 -10.04
C ILE A 336 5.39 10.97 -11.45
N GLY A 337 4.35 11.58 -12.04
CA GLY A 337 3.93 11.30 -13.41
C GLY A 337 4.95 11.71 -14.46
N GLU A 338 5.68 12.80 -14.24
CA GLU A 338 6.78 13.19 -15.13
C GLU A 338 7.92 12.18 -15.09
N ILE A 339 8.32 11.73 -13.87
CA ILE A 339 9.34 10.70 -13.69
C ILE A 339 8.89 9.39 -14.34
N TYR A 340 7.66 8.94 -14.09
CA TYR A 340 7.08 7.75 -14.71
C TYR A 340 7.17 7.82 -16.23
N LYS A 341 6.70 8.90 -16.85
CA LYS A 341 6.77 9.09 -18.30
C LYS A 341 8.21 9.08 -18.81
N SER A 342 9.14 9.71 -18.11
CA SER A 342 10.56 9.72 -18.48
C SER A 342 11.20 8.32 -18.45
N LEU A 343 10.77 7.45 -17.54
CA LEU A 343 11.30 6.09 -17.39
C LEU A 343 10.70 5.10 -18.40
N PHE A 344 9.40 5.22 -18.70
CA PHE A 344 8.65 4.17 -19.43
C PHE A 344 8.20 4.56 -20.85
N SER A 345 8.45 5.83 -21.29
CA SER A 345 8.12 6.31 -22.65
C SER A 345 9.16 5.98 -23.70
#